data_5784da3fd3b0e88ccf8545797a15ffb2
#
_entry.id   5784da3fd3b0e88ccf8545797a15ffb2
#
_cell.length_a   1.000
_cell.length_b   1.000
_cell.length_c   1.000
_cell.angle_alpha   90.00
_cell.angle_beta   90.00
_cell.angle_gamma   90.00
#
_symmetry.space_group_name_H-M   'P 1'
#
loop_
_entity.id
_entity.type
_entity.pdbx_description
1 polymer ?
#
loop_
_entity_poly.entity_id
_entity_poly.type
_entity_poly.pdbx_seq_one_letter_code
_entity_poly.pdbx_strand_id
1 'polypeptide(L)'
;SIVNNLSRENRQIVIDLPITDQTQLEDLAHQVQVITEGLSQDYAEDLTAEPVISGVVKDTTTGKFYYQISFYVTNGAQGRLTGAFYFRYLTQLQQAGIHLLD
;
A
#
# COMPACT_ATOMS: atom_id res chain seq x y z
N SER A 1 8.19 -28.84 -7.25
CA SER A 1 8.25 -28.47 -8.63
C SER A 1 8.53 -26.98 -8.77
N ILE A 2 8.68 -26.58 -10.00
CA ILE A 2 8.99 -25.20 -10.32
C ILE A 2 7.87 -24.28 -9.86
N VAL A 3 6.64 -24.71 -9.98
CA VAL A 3 5.50 -23.91 -9.56
C VAL A 3 5.57 -23.54 -8.09
N ASN A 4 6.00 -24.48 -7.27
CA ASN A 4 6.10 -24.23 -5.84
C ASN A 4 7.18 -23.20 -5.53
N ASN A 5 8.29 -23.21 -6.30
CA ASN A 5 9.34 -22.24 -6.08
C ASN A 5 8.85 -20.82 -6.39
N LEU A 6 8.09 -20.68 -7.45
CA LEU A 6 7.53 -19.36 -7.78
C LEU A 6 6.60 -18.87 -6.69
N SER A 7 5.78 -19.76 -6.14
CA SER A 7 4.86 -19.38 -5.08
C SER A 7 5.59 -18.91 -3.83
N ARG A 8 6.73 -19.52 -3.52
CA ARG A 8 7.48 -19.13 -2.34
C ARG A 8 8.15 -17.78 -2.49
N GLU A 9 8.46 -17.38 -3.72
CA GLU A 9 9.15 -16.12 -3.96
C GLU A 9 8.21 -14.96 -4.16
N ASN A 10 6.95 -15.24 -4.44
CA ASN A 10 5.94 -14.20 -4.67
C ASN A 10 5.05 -14.08 -3.45
N ARG A 11 5.19 -12.96 -2.76
CA ARG A 11 4.35 -12.64 -1.62
C ARG A 11 3.52 -11.42 -1.95
N GLN A 12 2.26 -11.46 -1.58
CA GLN A 12 1.37 -10.33 -1.75
C GLN A 12 1.23 -9.58 -0.44
N ILE A 13 1.39 -8.28 -0.50
CA ILE A 13 1.09 -7.38 0.60
C ILE A 13 -0.14 -6.58 0.20
N VAL A 14 -1.17 -6.60 1.05
CA VAL A 14 -2.36 -5.78 0.83
C VAL A 14 -2.37 -4.70 1.90
N ILE A 15 -2.43 -3.45 1.46
CA ILE A 15 -2.49 -2.30 2.35
C ILE A 15 -3.87 -1.68 2.21
N ASP A 16 -4.58 -1.61 3.33
CA ASP A 16 -5.92 -1.03 3.39
C ASP A 16 -5.85 0.24 4.22
N LEU A 17 -6.12 1.38 3.57
CA LEU A 17 -6.14 2.67 4.25
C LEU A 17 -7.59 3.03 4.55
N PRO A 18 -7.94 3.23 5.83
CA PRO A 18 -9.33 3.49 6.18
C PRO A 18 -9.84 4.78 5.55
N ILE A 19 -11.07 4.75 5.06
CA ILE A 19 -11.74 5.90 4.48
C ILE A 19 -12.89 6.29 5.41
N THR A 20 -12.95 7.55 5.78
CA THR A 20 -14.03 8.10 6.59
C THR A 20 -14.67 9.25 5.81
N ASP A 21 -15.72 9.84 6.39
CA ASP A 21 -16.35 11.01 5.79
C ASP A 21 -15.46 12.24 5.81
N GLN A 22 -14.35 12.19 6.57
CA GLN A 22 -13.35 13.26 6.60
C GLN A 22 -12.26 13.09 5.55
N THR A 23 -12.22 11.96 4.87
CA THR A 23 -11.15 11.65 3.92
C THR A 23 -11.33 12.45 2.63
N GLN A 24 -10.24 13.11 2.19
CA GLN A 24 -10.21 13.78 0.90
C GLN A 24 -9.74 12.75 -0.14
N LEU A 25 -10.70 12.12 -0.83
CA LEU A 25 -10.40 10.96 -1.67
C LEU A 25 -9.45 11.26 -2.81
N GLU A 26 -9.59 12.43 -3.44
CA GLU A 26 -8.68 12.77 -4.54
C GLU A 26 -7.27 12.98 -4.07
N ASP A 27 -7.11 13.62 -2.92
CA ASP A 27 -5.78 13.80 -2.33
C ASP A 27 -5.19 12.46 -1.92
N LEU A 28 -5.99 11.60 -1.31
CA LEU A 28 -5.54 10.27 -0.92
C LEU A 28 -5.07 9.48 -2.14
N ALA A 29 -5.85 9.49 -3.19
CA ALA A 29 -5.51 8.76 -4.42
C ALA A 29 -4.19 9.27 -5.00
N HIS A 30 -4.00 10.60 -5.03
CA HIS A 30 -2.77 11.18 -5.53
C HIS A 30 -1.57 10.81 -4.67
N GLN A 31 -1.73 10.90 -3.35
CA GLN A 31 -0.66 10.54 -2.42
C GLN A 31 -0.25 9.09 -2.57
N VAL A 32 -1.23 8.19 -2.68
CA VAL A 32 -0.96 6.78 -2.84
C VAL A 32 -0.21 6.51 -4.14
N GLN A 33 -0.61 7.19 -5.22
CA GLN A 33 0.06 7.02 -6.50
C GLN A 33 1.52 7.45 -6.43
N VAL A 34 1.78 8.60 -5.84
CA VAL A 34 3.15 9.12 -5.70
C VAL A 34 4.00 8.16 -4.87
N ILE A 35 3.46 7.70 -3.74
CA ILE A 35 4.20 6.78 -2.87
C ILE A 35 4.49 5.48 -3.61
N THR A 36 3.49 4.93 -4.29
CA THR A 36 3.62 3.65 -4.98
C THR A 36 4.66 3.73 -6.10
N GLU A 37 4.65 4.82 -6.86
CA GLU A 37 5.64 5.02 -7.91
C GLU A 37 7.05 5.15 -7.34
N GLY A 38 7.19 5.90 -6.24
CA GLY A 38 8.48 6.06 -5.59
C GLY A 38 9.03 4.73 -5.06
N LEU A 39 8.15 3.94 -4.44
CA LEU A 39 8.56 2.63 -3.95
C LEU A 39 8.95 1.69 -5.09
N SER A 40 8.25 1.77 -6.21
CA SER A 40 8.56 0.93 -7.36
C SER A 40 9.96 1.22 -7.90
N GLN A 41 10.40 2.47 -7.79
CA GLN A 41 11.75 2.83 -8.21
C GLN A 41 12.79 2.47 -7.15
N ASP A 42 12.51 2.79 -5.89
CA ASP A 42 13.49 2.66 -4.82
C ASP A 42 13.67 1.22 -4.36
N TYR A 43 12.64 0.40 -4.52
CA TYR A 43 12.64 -0.99 -4.07
C TYR A 43 12.42 -1.95 -5.24
N ALA A 44 12.91 -1.59 -6.43
CA ALA A 44 12.66 -2.38 -7.63
C ALA A 44 13.12 -3.83 -7.49
N GLU A 45 14.22 -4.06 -6.77
CA GLU A 45 14.74 -5.40 -6.59
C GLU A 45 13.87 -6.26 -5.68
N ASP A 46 13.09 -5.64 -4.83
CA ASP A 46 12.21 -6.36 -3.91
C ASP A 46 10.84 -6.67 -4.51
N LEU A 47 10.52 -6.08 -5.65
CA LEU A 47 9.21 -6.26 -6.28
C LEU A 47 9.28 -7.32 -7.36
N THR A 48 8.29 -8.21 -7.37
CA THR A 48 8.19 -9.28 -8.38
C THR A 48 7.21 -8.94 -9.48
N ALA A 49 6.38 -7.90 -9.29
CA ALA A 49 5.41 -7.46 -10.28
C ALA A 49 5.06 -6.02 -10.00
N GLU A 50 4.37 -5.38 -10.95
CA GLU A 50 3.89 -4.03 -10.78
C GLU A 50 2.87 -3.98 -9.64
N PRO A 51 2.94 -2.98 -8.75
CA PRO A 51 1.91 -2.80 -7.75
C PRO A 51 0.55 -2.52 -8.39
N VAL A 52 -0.50 -2.92 -7.70
CA VAL A 52 -1.87 -2.72 -8.18
C VAL A 52 -2.60 -1.83 -7.20
N ILE A 53 -3.07 -0.69 -7.68
CA ILE A 53 -3.93 0.19 -6.88
C ILE A 53 -5.37 -0.20 -7.17
N SER A 54 -5.97 -0.93 -6.22
CA SER A 54 -7.36 -1.37 -6.37
C SER A 54 -8.35 -0.23 -6.21
N GLY A 55 -7.96 0.80 -5.45
CA GLY A 55 -8.83 1.92 -5.18
C GLY A 55 -9.77 1.64 -4.02
N VAL A 56 -10.97 2.19 -4.09
CA VAL A 56 -11.92 2.08 -2.99
C VAL A 56 -12.52 0.68 -2.98
N VAL A 57 -12.44 0.03 -1.83
CA VAL A 57 -13.07 -1.28 -1.61
C VAL A 57 -13.93 -1.20 -0.36
N LYS A 58 -14.98 -2.01 -0.32
CA LYS A 58 -15.87 -2.07 0.82
C LYS A 58 -15.71 -3.41 1.50
N ASP A 59 -15.50 -3.39 2.81
CA ASP A 59 -15.53 -4.60 3.62
C ASP A 59 -17.00 -4.92 3.93
N THR A 60 -17.52 -5.97 3.32
CA THR A 60 -18.92 -6.31 3.46
C THR A 60 -19.28 -6.80 4.85
N THR A 61 -18.30 -7.27 5.61
CA THR A 61 -18.55 -7.73 6.98
C THR A 61 -18.79 -6.54 7.92
N THR A 62 -17.96 -5.49 7.80
CA THR A 62 -18.06 -4.34 8.70
C THR A 62 -18.77 -3.16 8.07
N GLY A 63 -18.92 -3.14 6.76
CA GLY A 63 -19.49 -2.00 6.03
C GLY A 63 -18.52 -0.84 5.86
N LYS A 64 -17.28 -1.00 6.26
CA LYS A 64 -16.30 0.07 6.18
C LYS A 64 -15.65 0.10 4.80
N PHE A 65 -15.17 1.28 4.43
CA PHE A 65 -14.49 1.48 3.15
C PHE A 65 -13.01 1.67 3.38
N TYR A 66 -12.21 1.18 2.43
CA TYR A 66 -10.76 1.28 2.46
C TYR A 66 -10.26 1.65 1.07
N TYR A 67 -9.12 2.34 1.04
CA TYR A 67 -8.36 2.52 -0.19
C TYR A 67 -7.28 1.46 -0.20
N GLN A 68 -7.30 0.60 -1.21
CA GLN A 68 -6.50 -0.63 -1.18
C GLN A 68 -5.42 -0.62 -2.24
N ILE A 69 -4.22 -1.02 -1.82
CA ILE A 69 -3.06 -1.18 -2.70
C ILE A 69 -2.46 -2.55 -2.44
N SER A 70 -2.03 -3.23 -3.51
CA SER A 70 -1.35 -4.51 -3.41
C SER A 70 0.06 -4.39 -3.97
N PHE A 71 1.02 -4.95 -3.24
CA PHE A 71 2.39 -5.09 -3.70
C PHE A 71 2.73 -6.56 -3.78
N TYR A 72 3.53 -6.92 -4.77
CA TYR A 72 3.99 -8.29 -4.96
C TYR A 72 5.50 -8.28 -4.80
N VAL A 73 5.98 -8.98 -3.78
CA VAL A 73 7.35 -8.82 -3.31
C VAL A 73 8.03 -10.17 -3.18
N THR A 74 9.36 -10.13 -3.13
CA THR A 74 10.15 -11.31 -2.84
C THR A 74 9.95 -11.72 -1.38
N ASN A 75 10.17 -13.00 -1.12
CA ASN A 75 10.07 -13.51 0.25
C ASN A 75 11.12 -12.80 1.13
N GLY A 76 10.65 -12.29 2.25
CA GLY A 76 11.52 -11.56 3.18
C GLY A 76 11.44 -10.04 3.02
N ALA A 77 10.85 -9.54 1.95
CA ALA A 77 10.74 -8.10 1.74
C ALA A 77 9.45 -7.51 2.28
N GLN A 78 8.54 -8.35 2.79
CA GLN A 78 7.20 -7.90 3.18
C GLN A 78 7.25 -6.75 4.21
N GLY A 79 8.00 -6.96 5.29
CA GLY A 79 8.07 -5.95 6.34
C GLY A 79 8.73 -4.67 5.87
N ARG A 80 9.75 -4.80 5.04
CA ARG A 80 10.47 -3.64 4.52
C ARG A 80 9.57 -2.77 3.66
N LEU A 81 8.83 -3.40 2.75
CA LEU A 81 7.93 -2.66 1.87
C LEU A 81 6.75 -2.06 2.64
N THR A 82 6.16 -2.84 3.53
CA THR A 82 5.05 -2.35 4.34
C THR A 82 5.48 -1.16 5.18
N GLY A 83 6.61 -1.26 5.85
CA GLY A 83 7.12 -0.16 6.66
C GLY A 83 7.44 1.06 5.84
N ALA A 84 8.05 0.88 4.67
CA ALA A 84 8.39 2.00 3.81
C ALA A 84 7.12 2.71 3.31
N PHE A 85 6.09 1.95 2.96
CA PHE A 85 4.83 2.56 2.53
C PHE A 85 4.24 3.43 3.64
N TYR A 86 4.09 2.87 4.83
CA TYR A 86 3.48 3.62 5.92
C TYR A 86 4.34 4.81 6.35
N PHE A 87 5.66 4.65 6.33
CA PHE A 87 6.52 5.78 6.68
C PHE A 87 6.28 6.96 5.74
N ARG A 88 6.23 6.68 4.43
CA ARG A 88 6.01 7.74 3.45
C ARG A 88 4.61 8.31 3.55
N TYR A 89 3.62 7.45 3.78
CA TYR A 89 2.23 7.88 3.90
C TYR A 89 2.05 8.80 5.10
N LEU A 90 2.54 8.37 6.27
CA LEU A 90 2.40 9.16 7.49
C LEU A 90 3.18 10.48 7.40
N THR A 91 4.34 10.45 6.75
CA THR A 91 5.12 11.67 6.54
C THR A 91 4.34 12.68 5.71
N GLN A 92 3.67 12.21 4.65
CA GLN A 92 2.87 13.10 3.82
C GLN A 92 1.69 13.67 4.60
N LEU A 93 1.05 12.87 5.43
CA LEU A 93 -0.05 13.36 6.27
C LEU A 93 0.43 14.46 7.21
N GLN A 94 1.58 14.27 7.83
CA GLN A 94 2.14 15.28 8.74
C GLN A 94 2.47 16.56 7.99
N GLN A 95 3.05 16.45 6.79
CA GLN A 95 3.38 17.62 5.98
C GLN A 95 2.13 18.38 5.55
N ALA A 96 1.01 17.69 5.41
CA ALA A 96 -0.26 18.32 5.07
C ALA A 96 -0.97 18.88 6.29
N GLY A 97 -0.39 18.76 7.49
CA GLY A 97 -0.98 19.27 8.71
C GLY A 97 -2.09 18.40 9.28
N ILE A 98 -2.13 17.15 8.89
CA ILE A 98 -3.16 16.22 9.36
C ILE A 98 -2.69 15.58 10.65
N HIS A 99 -3.56 15.61 11.67
CA HIS A 99 -3.25 14.99 12.94
C HIS A 99 -3.41 13.48 12.85
N LEU A 100 -2.42 12.76 13.34
CA LEU A 100 -2.43 11.30 13.31
C LEU A 100 -3.04 10.70 14.56
N LEU A 101 -2.97 11.43 15.65
CA LEU A 101 -3.52 11.01 16.95
C LEU A 101 -4.42 12.12 17.48
N ASP A 102 -5.57 11.74 17.96
CA ASP A 102 -6.52 12.68 18.53
C ASP A 102 -6.67 12.46 20.02
#